data_a2fc26a43025184ea1ffa612fb603f71
#
_entry.id   a2fc26a43025184ea1ffa612fb603f71
#
_cell.length_a   1.000
_cell.length_b   1.000
_cell.length_c   1.000
_cell.angle_alpha   90.00
_cell.angle_beta   90.00
_cell.angle_gamma   90.00
#
_symmetry.space_group_name_H-M   'P 1'
#
loop_
_entity.id
_entity.type
_entity.pdbx_description
1 polymer ?
#
loop_
_entity_poly.entity_id
_entity_poly.type
_entity_poly.pdbx_seq_one_letter_code
_entity_poly.pdbx_strand_id
1 'polypeptide(L)'
;LRNGFTDPPQAGKAQTWWHWTSLFVTKEGIQADLEAMKQIGYSGAHIFATSSSPCPPGDYPEILSPEWLDLVQYAGKEASRLGLTLGVHNCPGWSLSGGPWIRPEESMQMIVSSESHASGGKRQKIVLPQPETRHGYYRDIAVLAFPDVNRHDIPQLKADFKEDSLSNITDGDYTSFIRLTIAKEGSSAVVTLSYDTPYSPQFIELSFGEVHLFVKGTIEASADGKHFREVGNFDYRIRTDMRLPKCIPLNDGARNARFFRVTFNYRPYRYWMKPANVQLNEIRLLASPMVNDVDTRNSTMEDSYSYKPFDPAYTSPGIDPVRVIDLTADLAPDGTLDCTLPQGKWTILRIGHTTTGKTNGPSHYTGLE
;
A
#
# COMPACT_ATOMS: atom_id res chain seq x y z
N LEU A 1 -43.00 -13.78 -24.67
CA LEU A 1 -41.90 -12.80 -24.73
C LEU A 1 -42.43 -11.36 -24.73
N ARG A 2 -43.33 -10.97 -25.67
CA ARG A 2 -43.83 -9.59 -25.77
C ARG A 2 -44.54 -9.12 -24.49
N ASN A 3 -45.43 -9.92 -23.92
CA ASN A 3 -46.16 -9.58 -22.68
C ASN A 3 -45.21 -9.45 -21.48
N GLY A 4 -44.21 -10.35 -21.35
CA GLY A 4 -43.20 -10.27 -20.31
C GLY A 4 -42.19 -9.12 -20.48
N PHE A 5 -42.11 -8.53 -21.69
CA PHE A 5 -41.32 -7.33 -21.91
C PHE A 5 -42.10 -6.06 -21.53
N THR A 6 -43.40 -6.01 -21.82
CA THR A 6 -44.25 -4.83 -21.52
C THR A 6 -44.66 -4.79 -20.04
N ASP A 7 -44.86 -5.94 -19.40
CA ASP A 7 -45.15 -6.07 -17.98
C ASP A 7 -44.26 -7.20 -17.39
N PRO A 8 -43.01 -6.90 -17.01
CA PRO A 8 -42.09 -7.89 -16.49
C PRO A 8 -42.58 -8.40 -15.13
N PRO A 9 -42.37 -9.72 -14.86
CA PRO A 9 -42.64 -10.25 -13.53
C PRO A 9 -41.71 -9.59 -12.50
N GLN A 10 -42.09 -9.62 -11.21
CA GLN A 10 -41.35 -8.96 -10.13
C GLN A 10 -39.82 -9.30 -10.16
N ALA A 11 -39.47 -10.55 -10.41
CA ALA A 11 -38.09 -11.01 -10.50
C ALA A 11 -37.33 -10.44 -11.73
N GLY A 12 -38.03 -9.94 -12.73
CA GLY A 12 -37.45 -9.32 -13.93
C GLY A 12 -37.35 -7.79 -13.87
N LYS A 13 -37.91 -7.18 -12.83
CA LYS A 13 -37.85 -5.72 -12.63
C LYS A 13 -36.52 -5.30 -12.01
N ALA A 14 -36.06 -4.10 -12.33
CA ALA A 14 -34.84 -3.53 -11.77
C ALA A 14 -34.96 -3.30 -10.27
N GLN A 15 -33.85 -3.45 -9.60
CA GLN A 15 -33.62 -2.96 -8.23
C GLN A 15 -32.63 -1.82 -8.27
N THR A 16 -32.61 -0.98 -7.23
CA THR A 16 -31.69 0.16 -7.14
C THR A 16 -30.90 0.13 -5.84
N TRP A 17 -29.68 0.65 -5.89
CA TRP A 17 -28.98 1.06 -4.69
C TRP A 17 -29.64 2.30 -4.13
N TRP A 18 -29.90 2.28 -2.83
CA TRP A 18 -30.56 3.37 -2.11
C TRP A 18 -29.60 3.92 -1.06
N HIS A 19 -28.89 4.96 -1.46
CA HIS A 19 -27.88 5.57 -0.62
C HIS A 19 -28.49 6.39 0.50
N TRP A 20 -28.30 5.95 1.72
CA TRP A 20 -28.58 6.72 2.92
C TRP A 20 -27.34 7.56 3.24
N THR A 21 -27.27 8.74 2.60
CA THR A 21 -26.09 9.59 2.61
C THR A 21 -26.01 10.38 3.89
N SER A 22 -24.86 10.32 4.57
CA SER A 22 -24.55 11.09 5.80
C SER A 22 -25.61 10.94 6.90
N LEU A 23 -26.35 9.84 6.93
CA LEU A 23 -27.39 9.54 7.90
C LEU A 23 -28.58 10.52 7.91
N PHE A 24 -28.66 11.41 6.93
CA PHE A 24 -29.80 12.31 6.74
C PHE A 24 -31.00 11.55 6.19
N VAL A 25 -31.66 10.81 7.08
CA VAL A 25 -32.78 9.94 6.73
C VAL A 25 -33.93 10.16 7.70
N THR A 26 -35.13 10.38 7.17
CA THR A 26 -36.35 10.54 7.95
C THR A 26 -37.41 9.53 7.52
N LYS A 27 -38.41 9.27 8.36
CA LYS A 27 -39.51 8.36 8.00
C LYS A 27 -40.32 8.88 6.80
N GLU A 28 -40.51 10.19 6.69
CA GLU A 28 -41.20 10.84 5.57
C GLU A 28 -40.41 10.67 4.28
N GLY A 29 -39.05 10.85 4.34
CA GLY A 29 -38.15 10.63 3.18
C GLY A 29 -38.17 9.17 2.74
N ILE A 30 -38.09 8.23 3.67
CA ILE A 30 -38.18 6.79 3.42
C ILE A 30 -39.45 6.44 2.66
N GLN A 31 -40.62 6.95 3.15
CA GLN A 31 -41.91 6.70 2.52
C GLN A 31 -41.93 7.27 1.09
N ALA A 32 -41.54 8.52 0.91
CA ALA A 32 -41.54 9.19 -0.38
C ALA A 32 -40.68 8.51 -1.42
N ASP A 33 -39.45 8.11 -1.02
CA ASP A 33 -38.49 7.41 -1.88
C ASP A 33 -39.08 6.05 -2.35
N LEU A 34 -39.58 5.24 -1.41
CA LEU A 34 -40.12 3.92 -1.73
C LEU A 34 -41.39 4.01 -2.60
N GLU A 35 -42.25 4.98 -2.36
CA GLU A 35 -43.41 5.25 -3.20
C GLU A 35 -42.99 5.65 -4.62
N ALA A 36 -42.00 6.52 -4.77
CA ALA A 36 -41.43 6.89 -6.05
C ALA A 36 -40.81 5.69 -6.79
N MET A 37 -40.03 4.86 -6.10
CA MET A 37 -39.46 3.64 -6.66
C MET A 37 -40.54 2.67 -7.15
N LYS A 38 -41.61 2.51 -6.39
CA LYS A 38 -42.79 1.71 -6.82
C LYS A 38 -43.45 2.29 -8.07
N GLN A 39 -43.65 3.60 -8.09
CA GLN A 39 -44.30 4.28 -9.19
C GLN A 39 -43.53 4.14 -10.50
N ILE A 40 -42.22 4.21 -10.49
CA ILE A 40 -41.37 4.04 -11.68
C ILE A 40 -41.12 2.58 -12.06
N GLY A 41 -41.63 1.62 -11.28
CA GLY A 41 -41.64 0.19 -11.63
C GLY A 41 -40.46 -0.63 -11.11
N TYR A 42 -39.71 -0.14 -10.13
CA TYR A 42 -38.70 -0.96 -9.46
C TYR A 42 -39.31 -2.11 -8.66
N SER A 43 -38.57 -3.21 -8.55
CA SER A 43 -38.96 -4.36 -7.73
C SER A 43 -38.42 -4.27 -6.29
N GLY A 44 -37.47 -3.39 -6.03
CA GLY A 44 -36.87 -3.24 -4.71
C GLY A 44 -35.73 -2.25 -4.65
N ALA A 45 -35.22 -2.08 -3.45
CA ALA A 45 -34.09 -1.22 -3.13
C ALA A 45 -33.11 -1.92 -2.20
N HIS A 46 -31.87 -1.48 -2.22
CA HIS A 46 -30.81 -1.96 -1.34
C HIS A 46 -30.27 -0.78 -0.54
N ILE A 47 -30.53 -0.77 0.77
CA ILE A 47 -30.01 0.28 1.67
C ILE A 47 -28.49 0.19 1.71
N PHE A 48 -27.87 1.32 1.42
CA PHE A 48 -26.43 1.50 1.43
C PHE A 48 -26.08 2.77 2.21
N ALA A 49 -25.67 2.62 3.46
CA ALA A 49 -25.33 3.74 4.32
C ALA A 49 -23.92 4.26 4.00
N THR A 50 -23.81 5.50 3.57
CA THR A 50 -22.52 6.15 3.26
C THR A 50 -22.47 7.57 3.84
N SER A 51 -21.24 8.07 4.03
CA SER A 51 -20.99 9.45 4.43
C SER A 51 -20.08 10.14 3.43
N SER A 52 -20.61 10.53 2.28
CA SER A 52 -19.80 11.10 1.21
C SER A 52 -19.91 12.63 1.05
N SER A 53 -20.74 13.30 1.83
CA SER A 53 -20.98 14.74 1.70
C SER A 53 -21.12 15.42 3.06
N PRO A 54 -20.83 16.71 3.15
CA PRO A 54 -21.16 17.48 4.34
C PRO A 54 -22.67 17.31 4.65
N CYS A 55 -22.95 16.82 5.84
CA CYS A 55 -24.33 16.71 6.32
C CYS A 55 -24.80 18.10 6.75
N PRO A 56 -26.06 18.49 6.46
CA PRO A 56 -26.65 19.67 7.08
C PRO A 56 -26.55 19.56 8.61
N PRO A 57 -26.42 20.69 9.33
CA PRO A 57 -26.44 20.64 10.79
C PRO A 57 -27.73 19.98 11.30
N GLY A 58 -27.60 19.03 12.24
CA GLY A 58 -28.74 18.31 12.82
C GLY A 58 -28.29 17.11 13.63
N ASP A 59 -29.17 16.60 14.47
CA ASP A 59 -28.98 15.35 15.20
C ASP A 59 -29.43 14.20 14.29
N TYR A 60 -28.49 13.39 13.85
CA TYR A 60 -28.74 12.21 13.04
C TYR A 60 -28.40 10.94 13.80
N PRO A 61 -29.18 9.87 13.61
CA PRO A 61 -28.90 8.62 14.29
C PRO A 61 -27.56 8.03 13.83
N GLU A 62 -26.73 7.63 14.78
CA GLU A 62 -25.54 6.85 14.45
C GLU A 62 -25.93 5.50 13.85
N ILE A 63 -25.13 5.01 12.89
CA ILE A 63 -25.35 3.69 12.31
C ILE A 63 -25.30 2.63 13.40
N LEU A 64 -26.24 1.68 13.32
CA LEU A 64 -26.47 0.61 14.31
C LEU A 64 -26.99 1.08 15.67
N SER A 65 -27.25 2.39 15.84
CA SER A 65 -27.98 2.86 17.02
C SER A 65 -29.42 2.33 17.02
N PRO A 66 -30.12 2.31 18.17
CA PRO A 66 -31.53 1.95 18.22
C PRO A 66 -32.39 2.79 17.27
N GLU A 67 -32.10 4.08 17.16
CA GLU A 67 -32.78 5.04 16.30
C GLU A 67 -32.59 4.70 14.81
N TRP A 68 -31.38 4.35 14.42
CA TRP A 68 -31.09 3.91 13.04
C TRP A 68 -31.78 2.58 12.72
N LEU A 69 -31.77 1.63 13.64
CA LEU A 69 -32.45 0.35 13.49
C LEU A 69 -33.98 0.54 13.36
N ASP A 70 -34.57 1.51 14.06
CA ASP A 70 -35.99 1.88 13.92
C ASP A 70 -36.30 2.40 12.50
N LEU A 71 -35.41 3.20 11.91
CA LEU A 71 -35.56 3.66 10.51
C LEU A 71 -35.44 2.49 9.52
N VAL A 72 -34.52 1.56 9.71
CA VAL A 72 -34.41 0.34 8.88
C VAL A 72 -35.66 -0.51 9.00
N GLN A 73 -36.17 -0.70 10.22
CA GLN A 73 -37.40 -1.44 10.45
C GLN A 73 -38.60 -0.75 9.79
N TYR A 74 -38.68 0.58 9.87
CA TYR A 74 -39.71 1.37 9.21
C TYR A 74 -39.65 1.20 7.69
N ALA A 75 -38.43 1.29 7.09
CA ALA A 75 -38.24 1.05 5.67
C ALA A 75 -38.67 -0.36 5.25
N GLY A 76 -38.42 -1.36 6.07
CA GLY A 76 -38.89 -2.74 5.82
C GLY A 76 -40.41 -2.86 5.82
N LYS A 77 -41.10 -2.20 6.74
CA LYS A 77 -42.58 -2.18 6.79
C LYS A 77 -43.16 -1.49 5.54
N GLU A 78 -42.62 -0.33 5.16
CA GLU A 78 -43.04 0.42 3.98
C GLU A 78 -42.75 -0.33 2.68
N ALA A 79 -41.58 -0.92 2.53
CA ALA A 79 -41.24 -1.76 1.38
C ALA A 79 -42.22 -2.94 1.25
N SER A 80 -42.56 -3.61 2.35
CA SER A 80 -43.53 -4.71 2.40
C SER A 80 -44.95 -4.21 2.00
N ARG A 81 -45.37 -3.05 2.51
CA ARG A 81 -46.66 -2.43 2.14
C ARG A 81 -46.79 -2.19 0.64
N LEU A 82 -45.67 -1.78 0.01
CA LEU A 82 -45.62 -1.47 -1.43
C LEU A 82 -45.32 -2.70 -2.31
N GLY A 83 -45.05 -3.86 -1.71
CA GLY A 83 -44.62 -5.06 -2.43
C GLY A 83 -43.24 -4.93 -3.07
N LEU A 84 -42.34 -4.21 -2.42
CA LEU A 84 -40.94 -4.04 -2.82
C LEU A 84 -40.04 -4.98 -2.00
N THR A 85 -39.01 -5.46 -2.63
CA THR A 85 -37.93 -6.19 -1.92
C THR A 85 -36.98 -5.16 -1.30
N LEU A 86 -36.59 -5.36 -0.04
CA LEU A 86 -35.58 -4.54 0.63
C LEU A 86 -34.36 -5.38 0.99
N GLY A 87 -33.20 -4.98 0.47
CA GLY A 87 -31.90 -5.45 0.89
C GLY A 87 -31.23 -4.43 1.82
N VAL A 88 -30.33 -4.90 2.66
CA VAL A 88 -29.55 -4.03 3.54
C VAL A 88 -28.09 -4.44 3.45
N HIS A 89 -27.19 -3.48 3.27
CA HIS A 89 -25.76 -3.71 3.37
C HIS A 89 -25.41 -4.00 4.85
N ASN A 90 -24.61 -5.02 5.09
CA ASN A 90 -24.34 -5.52 6.44
C ASN A 90 -23.35 -4.67 7.26
N CYS A 91 -22.76 -3.66 6.65
CA CYS A 91 -21.90 -2.68 7.31
C CYS A 91 -22.05 -1.30 6.66
N PRO A 92 -21.68 -0.23 7.34
CA PRO A 92 -21.59 1.10 6.74
C PRO A 92 -20.40 1.19 5.77
N GLY A 93 -20.56 1.96 4.71
CA GLY A 93 -19.50 2.14 3.71
C GLY A 93 -19.48 1.07 2.63
N TRP A 94 -18.34 0.90 1.98
CA TRP A 94 -18.16 0.08 0.78
C TRP A 94 -17.72 -1.36 1.06
N SER A 95 -17.28 -1.63 2.25
CA SER A 95 -16.78 -2.92 2.67
C SER A 95 -17.90 -3.77 3.27
N LEU A 96 -17.85 -5.08 3.04
CA LEU A 96 -18.77 -6.04 3.65
C LEU A 96 -18.30 -6.56 5.00
N SER A 97 -17.08 -6.27 5.40
CA SER A 97 -16.40 -6.94 6.50
C SER A 97 -15.94 -5.99 7.62
N GLY A 98 -16.03 -4.69 7.48
CA GLY A 98 -15.53 -3.74 8.48
C GLY A 98 -16.50 -3.46 9.62
N GLY A 99 -15.97 -2.96 10.73
CA GLY A 99 -16.78 -2.49 11.86
C GLY A 99 -15.99 -2.30 13.16
N PRO A 100 -16.56 -1.59 14.15
CA PRO A 100 -15.86 -1.27 15.40
C PRO A 100 -15.67 -2.50 16.32
N TRP A 101 -16.36 -3.57 16.02
CA TRP A 101 -16.22 -4.86 16.71
C TRP A 101 -15.02 -5.66 16.20
N ILE A 102 -14.40 -5.26 15.07
CA ILE A 102 -13.23 -5.95 14.50
C ILE A 102 -11.99 -5.55 15.28
N ARG A 103 -11.37 -6.53 15.93
CA ARG A 103 -10.11 -6.34 16.65
C ARG A 103 -8.92 -6.37 15.67
N PRO A 104 -7.77 -5.78 16.02
CA PRO A 104 -6.59 -5.76 15.14
C PRO A 104 -6.17 -7.16 14.67
N GLU A 105 -6.28 -8.19 15.51
CA GLU A 105 -5.95 -9.57 15.16
C GLU A 105 -6.95 -10.26 14.24
N GLU A 106 -8.16 -9.74 14.12
CA GLU A 106 -9.25 -10.26 13.28
C GLU A 106 -9.37 -9.50 11.96
N SER A 107 -8.73 -8.35 11.87
CA SER A 107 -8.75 -7.50 10.70
C SER A 107 -7.84 -8.01 9.57
N MET A 108 -7.91 -7.37 8.41
CA MET A 108 -7.02 -7.65 7.29
C MET A 108 -5.56 -7.46 7.72
N GLN A 109 -4.73 -8.47 7.50
CA GLN A 109 -3.33 -8.51 7.91
C GLN A 109 -2.39 -8.16 6.77
N MET A 110 -1.23 -7.61 7.12
CA MET A 110 -0.11 -7.40 6.21
C MET A 110 1.18 -7.98 6.81
N ILE A 111 2.03 -8.48 5.95
CA ILE A 111 3.37 -8.92 6.33
C ILE A 111 4.26 -7.70 6.52
N VAL A 112 5.03 -7.71 7.59
CA VAL A 112 6.04 -6.70 7.92
C VAL A 112 7.36 -7.39 8.28
N SER A 113 8.47 -6.72 8.08
CA SER A 113 9.78 -7.26 8.41
C SER A 113 10.74 -6.19 8.91
N SER A 114 11.76 -6.64 9.64
CA SER A 114 12.91 -5.83 10.01
C SER A 114 14.19 -6.57 9.67
N GLU A 115 15.23 -5.84 9.26
CA GLU A 115 16.54 -6.39 8.94
C GLU A 115 17.53 -6.10 10.07
N SER A 116 18.43 -7.05 10.26
CA SER A 116 19.61 -6.90 11.10
C SER A 116 20.82 -7.53 10.42
N HIS A 117 22.02 -7.06 10.71
CA HIS A 117 23.25 -7.58 10.11
C HIS A 117 24.15 -8.17 11.18
N ALA A 118 24.78 -9.29 10.85
CA ALA A 118 25.67 -9.99 11.78
C ALA A 118 26.93 -10.53 11.10
N SER A 119 27.99 -10.67 11.86
CA SER A 119 29.19 -11.42 11.47
C SER A 119 29.12 -12.80 12.09
N GLY A 120 29.14 -13.85 11.28
CA GLY A 120 29.14 -15.24 11.75
C GLY A 120 30.53 -15.68 12.25
N GLY A 121 30.64 -16.98 12.59
CA GLY A 121 31.89 -17.63 13.07
C GLY A 121 31.94 -17.81 14.59
N LYS A 122 31.02 -17.25 15.37
CA LYS A 122 30.89 -17.42 16.81
C LYS A 122 29.45 -17.34 17.29
N ARG A 123 29.20 -17.94 18.47
CA ARG A 123 27.89 -17.76 19.13
C ARG A 123 27.72 -16.31 19.58
N GLN A 124 26.54 -15.76 19.37
CA GLN A 124 26.21 -14.36 19.68
C GLN A 124 24.75 -14.20 20.08
N LYS A 125 24.50 -13.18 20.90
CA LYS A 125 23.15 -12.72 21.21
C LYS A 125 22.90 -11.41 20.49
N ILE A 126 21.79 -11.33 19.74
CA ILE A 126 21.43 -10.15 18.95
C ILE A 126 20.00 -9.80 19.33
N VAL A 127 19.74 -8.55 19.68
CA VAL A 127 18.39 -8.05 19.86
C VAL A 127 17.87 -7.62 18.47
N LEU A 128 16.89 -8.35 17.96
CA LEU A 128 16.26 -8.02 16.68
C LEU A 128 15.18 -6.96 16.88
N PRO A 129 15.22 -5.84 16.15
CA PRO A 129 14.16 -4.85 16.22
C PRO A 129 12.82 -5.49 15.82
N GLN A 130 11.77 -5.11 16.55
CA GLN A 130 10.42 -5.50 16.15
C GLN A 130 10.04 -4.74 14.88
N PRO A 131 9.46 -5.43 13.87
CA PRO A 131 8.92 -4.77 12.70
C PRO A 131 7.82 -3.74 13.02
N GLU A 132 7.43 -2.94 12.02
CA GLU A 132 6.34 -1.98 12.13
C GLU A 132 5.10 -2.62 12.74
N THR A 133 4.50 -1.92 13.72
CA THR A 133 3.32 -2.39 14.43
C THR A 133 2.20 -1.36 14.29
N ARG A 134 1.01 -1.81 13.90
CA ARG A 134 -0.18 -0.97 13.79
C ARG A 134 -1.22 -1.40 14.81
N HIS A 135 -1.91 -0.42 15.40
CA HIS A 135 -2.93 -0.63 16.44
C HIS A 135 -2.45 -1.52 17.60
N GLY A 136 -1.14 -1.52 17.90
CA GLY A 136 -0.56 -2.30 18.98
C GLY A 136 -0.55 -3.82 18.75
N TYR A 137 -0.81 -4.28 17.53
CA TYR A 137 -0.84 -5.70 17.19
C TYR A 137 0.34 -6.11 16.30
N TYR A 138 1.02 -7.17 16.70
CA TYR A 138 2.10 -7.79 15.96
C TYR A 138 2.27 -9.26 16.37
N ARG A 139 2.58 -10.14 15.43
CA ARG A 139 3.00 -11.53 15.69
C ARG A 139 4.15 -11.92 14.78
N ASP A 140 5.15 -12.57 15.37
CA ASP A 140 6.25 -13.19 14.63
C ASP A 140 5.76 -14.38 13.79
N ILE A 141 6.30 -14.50 12.57
CA ILE A 141 6.09 -15.63 11.66
C ILE A 141 7.39 -16.42 11.55
N ALA A 142 8.50 -15.75 11.24
CA ALA A 142 9.79 -16.40 11.01
C ALA A 142 10.96 -15.46 11.27
N VAL A 143 12.10 -16.05 11.61
CA VAL A 143 13.42 -15.39 11.61
C VAL A 143 14.33 -16.18 10.68
N LEU A 144 14.76 -15.54 9.60
CA LEU A 144 15.57 -16.15 8.55
C LEU A 144 16.89 -15.45 8.43
N ALA A 145 17.97 -16.20 8.34
CA ALA A 145 19.30 -15.66 8.07
C ALA A 145 19.83 -16.14 6.72
N PHE A 146 20.45 -15.25 5.94
CA PHE A 146 21.05 -15.56 4.66
C PHE A 146 22.34 -14.75 4.44
N PRO A 147 23.28 -15.22 3.59
CA PRO A 147 24.51 -14.53 3.34
C PRO A 147 24.26 -13.13 2.78
N ASP A 148 24.89 -12.15 3.41
CA ASP A 148 24.81 -10.76 3.01
C ASP A 148 25.84 -10.46 1.91
N VAL A 149 25.33 -10.09 0.75
CA VAL A 149 26.14 -9.73 -0.43
C VAL A 149 26.02 -8.25 -0.78
N ASN A 150 25.24 -7.50 0.02
CA ASN A 150 25.05 -6.09 -0.21
C ASN A 150 26.20 -5.25 0.34
N ARG A 151 26.28 -4.06 -0.19
CA ARG A 151 27.23 -3.04 0.25
C ARG A 151 26.53 -2.15 1.27
N HIS A 152 27.22 -1.84 2.37
CA HIS A 152 26.69 -1.05 3.48
C HIS A 152 27.45 0.26 3.71
N ASP A 153 28.41 0.59 2.85
CA ASP A 153 29.07 1.89 2.94
C ASP A 153 28.15 3.00 2.39
N ILE A 154 28.11 4.10 3.12
CA ILE A 154 27.28 5.25 2.78
C ILE A 154 27.91 5.98 1.59
N PRO A 155 27.18 6.20 0.49
CA PRO A 155 27.69 6.96 -0.64
C PRO A 155 27.82 8.45 -0.31
N GLN A 156 28.70 9.12 -1.02
CA GLN A 156 28.66 10.59 -1.09
C GLN A 156 27.48 11.00 -1.98
N LEU A 157 26.68 11.93 -1.48
CA LEU A 157 25.46 12.39 -2.15
C LEU A 157 25.64 13.78 -2.76
N LYS A 158 25.08 13.96 -3.94
CA LYS A 158 24.95 15.26 -4.60
C LYS A 158 23.58 15.37 -5.24
N ALA A 159 22.94 16.55 -5.08
CA ALA A 159 21.68 16.89 -5.75
C ALA A 159 21.87 18.12 -6.63
N ASP A 160 21.01 18.29 -7.63
CA ASP A 160 20.93 19.51 -8.47
C ASP A 160 19.98 20.56 -7.89
N PHE A 161 19.43 20.30 -6.73
CA PHE A 161 18.53 21.16 -5.96
C PHE A 161 19.08 21.38 -4.54
N LYS A 162 18.57 22.40 -3.86
CA LYS A 162 19.00 22.69 -2.48
C LYS A 162 18.20 21.80 -1.51
N GLU A 163 18.93 20.98 -0.74
CA GLU A 163 18.38 20.13 0.30
C GLU A 163 19.42 19.95 1.42
N ASP A 164 19.08 20.41 2.62
CA ASP A 164 20.02 20.38 3.76
C ASP A 164 20.04 18.99 4.45
N SER A 165 18.99 18.18 4.23
CA SER A 165 18.83 16.85 4.84
C SER A 165 19.06 15.71 3.84
N LEU A 166 19.94 15.92 2.84
CA LEU A 166 20.14 14.93 1.77
C LEU A 166 20.57 13.56 2.28
N SER A 167 21.26 13.49 3.42
CA SER A 167 21.62 12.21 4.07
C SER A 167 20.45 11.32 4.47
N ASN A 168 19.25 11.89 4.63
CA ASN A 168 18.05 11.14 5.01
C ASN A 168 17.66 10.06 4.01
N ILE A 169 18.17 10.11 2.78
CA ILE A 169 17.84 9.10 1.76
C ILE A 169 18.81 7.91 1.73
N THR A 170 19.74 7.84 2.67
CA THR A 170 20.73 6.74 2.79
C THR A 170 21.07 6.44 4.25
N ASP A 171 20.24 6.85 5.20
CA ASP A 171 20.48 6.66 6.65
C ASP A 171 19.90 5.34 7.18
N GLY A 172 19.13 4.62 6.36
CA GLY A 172 18.47 3.38 6.74
C GLY A 172 17.19 3.60 7.56
N ASP A 173 16.78 4.85 7.77
CA ASP A 173 15.53 5.20 8.44
C ASP A 173 14.44 5.50 7.40
N TYR A 174 13.57 4.54 7.16
CA TYR A 174 12.46 4.68 6.21
C TYR A 174 11.38 5.69 6.64
N THR A 175 11.53 6.33 7.78
CA THR A 175 10.64 7.40 8.27
C THR A 175 11.19 8.80 7.97
N SER A 176 12.50 8.96 7.87
CA SER A 176 13.15 10.19 7.39
C SER A 176 12.92 10.38 5.89
N PHE A 177 12.99 11.59 5.38
CA PHE A 177 12.79 11.85 3.95
C PHE A 177 13.33 13.21 3.50
N ILE A 178 13.45 13.34 2.18
CA ILE A 178 13.57 14.63 1.50
C ILE A 178 12.36 14.90 0.61
N ARG A 179 12.15 16.15 0.21
CA ARG A 179 11.05 16.54 -0.69
C ARG A 179 11.59 16.90 -2.07
N LEU A 180 11.20 16.12 -3.07
CA LEU A 180 11.52 16.42 -4.48
C LEU A 180 10.48 17.40 -5.04
N THR A 181 10.92 18.59 -5.43
CA THR A 181 10.03 19.61 -6.02
C THR A 181 9.91 19.41 -7.53
N ILE A 182 9.05 18.49 -7.95
CA ILE A 182 8.79 18.15 -9.36
C ILE A 182 7.32 18.38 -9.72
N ALA A 183 6.81 19.59 -9.44
CA ALA A 183 5.37 19.89 -9.39
C ALA A 183 4.71 20.22 -10.74
N LYS A 184 5.46 20.35 -11.84
CA LYS A 184 4.93 20.72 -13.17
C LYS A 184 5.69 20.04 -14.30
N GLU A 185 5.07 20.02 -15.47
CA GLU A 185 5.72 19.50 -16.69
C GLU A 185 7.05 20.21 -16.96
N GLY A 186 8.06 19.43 -17.31
CA GLY A 186 9.43 19.89 -17.51
C GLY A 186 10.26 20.06 -16.25
N SER A 187 9.68 19.89 -15.04
CA SER A 187 10.48 19.87 -13.81
C SER A 187 11.11 18.50 -13.56
N SER A 188 12.33 18.52 -13.07
CA SER A 188 13.09 17.33 -12.67
C SER A 188 13.88 17.59 -11.39
N ALA A 189 14.26 16.53 -10.71
CA ALA A 189 15.21 16.54 -9.59
C ALA A 189 16.22 15.41 -9.81
N VAL A 190 17.49 15.68 -9.59
CA VAL A 190 18.57 14.71 -9.83
C VAL A 190 19.34 14.47 -8.55
N VAL A 191 19.51 13.21 -8.21
CA VAL A 191 20.35 12.76 -7.09
C VAL A 191 21.46 11.87 -7.66
N THR A 192 22.70 12.11 -7.26
CA THR A 192 23.86 11.31 -7.64
C THR A 192 24.49 10.72 -6.38
N LEU A 193 24.67 9.40 -6.42
CA LEU A 193 25.37 8.61 -5.41
C LEU A 193 26.78 8.30 -5.94
N SER A 194 27.81 8.54 -5.15
CA SER A 194 29.19 8.22 -5.54
C SER A 194 29.89 7.39 -4.46
N TYR A 195 30.62 6.38 -4.90
CA TYR A 195 31.34 5.45 -4.06
C TYR A 195 32.85 5.52 -4.34
N ASP A 196 33.66 5.27 -3.31
CA ASP A 196 35.11 5.28 -3.42
C ASP A 196 35.64 4.12 -4.27
N THR A 197 34.95 2.99 -4.28
CA THR A 197 35.30 1.79 -5.05
C THR A 197 34.18 1.37 -5.98
N PRO A 198 34.48 0.69 -7.10
CA PRO A 198 33.44 0.19 -8.01
C PRO A 198 32.46 -0.75 -7.33
N TYR A 199 31.21 -0.71 -7.82
CA TYR A 199 30.13 -1.55 -7.37
C TYR A 199 29.35 -2.13 -8.58
N SER A 200 28.73 -3.26 -8.41
CA SER A 200 27.95 -3.95 -9.45
C SER A 200 26.56 -4.32 -8.91
N PRO A 201 25.69 -3.34 -8.63
CA PRO A 201 24.35 -3.62 -8.16
C PRO A 201 23.50 -4.27 -9.26
N GLN A 202 22.57 -5.12 -8.86
CA GLN A 202 21.56 -5.71 -9.74
C GLN A 202 20.23 -4.94 -9.67
N PHE A 203 19.99 -4.26 -8.56
CA PHE A 203 18.77 -3.50 -8.30
C PHE A 203 19.09 -2.16 -7.65
N ILE A 204 18.16 -1.20 -7.86
CA ILE A 204 18.02 -0.04 -7.02
C ILE A 204 16.67 -0.11 -6.32
N GLU A 205 16.67 0.11 -5.02
CA GLU A 205 15.48 0.29 -4.22
C GLU A 205 15.22 1.77 -4.02
N LEU A 206 14.00 2.20 -4.30
CA LEU A 206 13.50 3.54 -4.01
C LEU A 206 12.32 3.44 -3.04
N SER A 207 12.44 4.06 -1.87
CA SER A 207 11.35 4.13 -0.90
C SER A 207 10.72 5.52 -0.91
N PHE A 208 9.38 5.56 -0.91
CA PHE A 208 8.60 6.78 -0.99
C PHE A 208 7.61 6.87 0.18
N GLY A 209 7.43 8.08 0.71
CA GLY A 209 6.55 8.34 1.85
C GLY A 209 5.07 8.48 1.50
N GLU A 210 4.74 8.71 0.23
CA GLU A 210 3.36 8.87 -0.20
C GLU A 210 2.69 7.55 -0.53
N VAL A 211 1.40 7.46 -0.21
CA VAL A 211 0.52 6.38 -0.67
C VAL A 211 0.02 6.60 -2.11
N HIS A 212 0.09 7.83 -2.62
CA HIS A 212 -0.24 8.18 -4.00
C HIS A 212 1.02 8.69 -4.70
N LEU A 213 1.64 7.83 -5.48
CA LEU A 213 2.91 8.09 -6.12
C LEU A 213 2.74 8.29 -7.63
N PHE A 214 3.09 9.50 -8.11
CA PHE A 214 3.09 9.86 -9.52
C PHE A 214 4.45 10.46 -9.88
N VAL A 215 5.38 9.60 -10.26
CA VAL A 215 6.74 9.97 -10.62
C VAL A 215 7.27 9.02 -11.68
N LYS A 216 8.06 9.54 -12.60
CA LYS A 216 8.82 8.73 -13.55
C LYS A 216 10.28 9.16 -13.53
N GLY A 217 11.17 8.31 -13.98
CA GLY A 217 12.57 8.68 -13.99
C GLY A 217 13.49 7.67 -14.66
N THR A 218 14.76 8.03 -14.68
CA THR A 218 15.83 7.21 -15.24
C THR A 218 16.91 6.99 -14.20
N ILE A 219 17.56 5.85 -14.28
CA ILE A 219 18.73 5.49 -13.49
C ILE A 219 19.90 5.34 -14.44
N GLU A 220 20.97 6.03 -14.16
CA GLU A 220 22.18 6.01 -14.97
C GLU A 220 23.39 5.62 -14.12
N ALA A 221 24.36 4.98 -14.73
CA ALA A 221 25.60 4.60 -14.07
C ALA A 221 26.82 5.09 -14.86
N SER A 222 27.91 5.36 -14.13
CA SER A 222 29.18 5.79 -14.69
C SER A 222 30.36 5.27 -13.86
N ALA A 223 31.44 4.92 -14.53
CA ALA A 223 32.71 4.58 -13.89
C ALA A 223 33.55 5.80 -13.51
N ASP A 224 33.46 6.90 -14.27
CA ASP A 224 34.31 8.08 -14.17
C ASP A 224 33.59 9.36 -13.67
N GLY A 225 32.27 9.30 -13.49
CA GLY A 225 31.44 10.43 -13.10
C GLY A 225 31.17 11.46 -14.20
N LYS A 226 31.59 11.18 -15.45
CA LYS A 226 31.43 12.07 -16.61
C LYS A 226 30.56 11.44 -17.69
N HIS A 227 30.83 10.18 -18.01
CA HIS A 227 30.11 9.45 -19.06
C HIS A 227 29.08 8.54 -18.41
N PHE A 228 27.83 9.01 -18.37
CA PHE A 228 26.70 8.28 -17.81
C PHE A 228 25.97 7.51 -18.92
N ARG A 229 25.49 6.31 -18.58
CA ARG A 229 24.63 5.47 -19.43
C ARG A 229 23.40 5.06 -18.67
N GLU A 230 22.26 4.98 -19.32
CA GLU A 230 21.02 4.49 -18.70
C GLU A 230 21.15 3.01 -18.38
N VAL A 231 20.79 2.66 -17.15
CA VAL A 231 20.84 1.29 -16.64
C VAL A 231 19.49 0.80 -16.14
N GLY A 232 18.52 1.69 -15.99
CA GLY A 232 17.15 1.38 -15.60
C GLY A 232 16.25 2.61 -15.70
N ASN A 233 14.96 2.38 -15.64
CA ASN A 233 13.96 3.44 -15.58
C ASN A 233 12.72 2.99 -14.82
N PHE A 234 11.88 3.96 -14.45
CA PHE A 234 10.64 3.72 -13.74
C PHE A 234 9.55 4.72 -14.16
N ASP A 235 8.30 4.28 -14.05
CA ASP A 235 7.12 5.11 -14.29
C ASP A 235 6.01 4.66 -13.34
N TYR A 236 5.88 5.37 -12.20
CA TYR A 236 4.92 5.04 -11.16
C TYR A 236 3.68 5.92 -11.27
N ARG A 237 2.52 5.23 -11.32
CA ARG A 237 1.18 5.78 -11.21
C ARG A 237 0.41 4.97 -10.18
N ILE A 238 0.89 5.02 -8.95
CA ILE A 238 0.41 4.14 -7.91
C ILE A 238 -0.51 4.90 -6.99
N ARG A 239 -1.66 4.31 -6.78
CA ARG A 239 -2.58 4.66 -5.72
C ARG A 239 -2.66 3.44 -4.80
N THR A 240 -1.88 3.45 -3.75
CA THR A 240 -1.79 2.34 -2.80
C THR A 240 -1.99 2.85 -1.38
N ASP A 241 -2.54 2.01 -0.54
CA ASP A 241 -2.60 2.26 0.91
C ASP A 241 -1.34 1.74 1.63
N MET A 242 -0.39 1.21 0.87
CA MET A 242 0.84 0.62 1.41
C MET A 242 2.07 1.34 0.84
N ARG A 243 2.99 1.71 1.73
CA ARG A 243 4.29 2.30 1.39
C ARG A 243 5.31 1.18 1.22
N LEU A 244 5.38 0.61 0.03
CA LEU A 244 6.34 -0.45 -0.26
C LEU A 244 7.54 0.12 -1.03
N PRO A 245 8.77 -0.31 -0.70
CA PRO A 245 9.95 0.01 -1.49
C PRO A 245 9.78 -0.48 -2.94
N LYS A 246 10.22 0.33 -3.89
CA LYS A 246 10.20 0.02 -5.32
C LYS A 246 11.56 -0.52 -5.74
N CYS A 247 11.63 -1.80 -6.05
CA CYS A 247 12.85 -2.46 -6.49
C CYS A 247 12.89 -2.49 -8.03
N ILE A 248 13.84 -1.75 -8.60
CA ILE A 248 14.00 -1.59 -10.04
C ILE A 248 15.22 -2.39 -10.48
N PRO A 249 15.08 -3.33 -11.43
CA PRO A 249 16.21 -4.07 -11.96
C PRO A 249 17.13 -3.15 -12.78
N LEU A 250 18.43 -3.37 -12.65
CA LEU A 250 19.46 -2.66 -13.39
C LEU A 250 20.08 -3.60 -14.43
N ASN A 251 20.34 -3.07 -15.63
CA ASN A 251 21.01 -3.83 -16.69
C ASN A 251 22.54 -3.91 -16.47
N ASP A 252 23.22 -4.67 -17.29
CA ASP A 252 24.67 -4.89 -17.21
C ASP A 252 25.52 -3.60 -17.27
N GLY A 253 24.92 -2.49 -17.70
CA GLY A 253 25.52 -1.17 -17.65
C GLY A 253 25.88 -0.69 -16.25
N ALA A 254 25.24 -1.21 -15.22
CA ALA A 254 25.53 -0.88 -13.81
C ALA A 254 26.79 -1.55 -13.26
N ARG A 255 27.38 -2.52 -13.98
CA ARG A 255 28.55 -3.26 -13.52
C ARG A 255 29.79 -2.38 -13.42
N ASN A 256 30.55 -2.54 -12.33
CA ASN A 256 31.80 -1.82 -12.05
C ASN A 256 31.66 -0.28 -12.14
N ALA A 257 30.51 0.25 -11.83
CA ALA A 257 30.28 1.69 -11.74
C ALA A 257 30.62 2.23 -10.35
N ARG A 258 31.00 3.50 -10.30
CA ARG A 258 31.24 4.23 -9.04
C ARG A 258 30.20 5.30 -8.80
N PHE A 259 29.53 5.76 -9.85
CA PHE A 259 28.57 6.83 -9.80
C PHE A 259 27.24 6.34 -10.34
N PHE A 260 26.18 6.62 -9.59
CA PHE A 260 24.81 6.30 -9.96
C PHE A 260 23.97 7.56 -9.86
N ARG A 261 23.24 7.88 -10.91
CA ARG A 261 22.43 9.07 -11.00
C ARG A 261 20.98 8.71 -11.20
N VAL A 262 20.12 9.20 -10.33
CA VAL A 262 18.67 9.01 -10.41
C VAL A 262 18.05 10.35 -10.76
N THR A 263 17.34 10.38 -11.89
CA THR A 263 16.59 11.55 -12.33
C THR A 263 15.11 11.29 -12.12
N PHE A 264 14.48 12.13 -11.30
CA PHE A 264 13.04 12.09 -11.04
C PHE A 264 12.38 13.18 -11.89
N ASN A 265 11.36 12.80 -12.66
CA ASN A 265 10.64 13.70 -13.56
C ASN A 265 9.18 13.79 -13.18
N TYR A 266 8.59 14.94 -13.50
CA TYR A 266 7.16 15.15 -13.36
C TYR A 266 6.36 14.09 -14.11
N ARG A 267 5.32 13.62 -13.43
CA ARG A 267 4.32 12.71 -13.99
C ARG A 267 2.96 13.35 -13.84
N PRO A 268 2.22 13.64 -14.92
CA PRO A 268 0.88 14.20 -14.81
C PRO A 268 -0.08 13.19 -14.17
N TYR A 269 -0.94 13.71 -13.31
CA TYR A 269 -2.01 12.97 -12.66
C TYR A 269 -3.35 13.65 -12.93
N ARG A 270 -4.43 13.02 -12.48
CA ARG A 270 -5.78 13.52 -12.78
C ARG A 270 -6.02 14.89 -12.15
N TYR A 271 -6.77 15.77 -12.84
CA TYR A 271 -6.96 17.20 -12.51
C TYR A 271 -7.48 17.49 -11.09
N TRP A 272 -8.11 16.51 -10.43
CA TRP A 272 -8.59 16.67 -9.04
C TRP A 272 -7.55 16.33 -7.96
N MET A 273 -6.40 15.82 -8.34
CA MET A 273 -5.29 15.55 -7.42
C MET A 273 -4.33 16.73 -7.45
N LYS A 274 -4.00 17.30 -6.31
CA LYS A 274 -2.97 18.34 -6.23
C LYS A 274 -1.60 17.73 -6.44
N PRO A 275 -0.67 18.44 -7.13
CA PRO A 275 0.73 18.01 -7.16
C PRO A 275 1.25 17.91 -5.73
N ALA A 276 1.55 16.70 -5.31
CA ALA A 276 2.27 16.51 -4.07
C ALA A 276 3.77 16.61 -4.36
N ASN A 277 4.53 17.25 -3.48
CA ASN A 277 5.97 17.08 -3.48
C ASN A 277 6.24 15.60 -3.20
N VAL A 278 7.00 14.94 -4.06
CA VAL A 278 7.33 13.53 -3.86
C VAL A 278 8.26 13.39 -2.65
N GLN A 279 7.86 12.61 -1.65
CA GLN A 279 8.69 12.28 -0.50
C GLN A 279 9.57 11.08 -0.84
N LEU A 280 10.87 11.28 -0.93
CA LEU A 280 11.84 10.22 -1.11
C LEU A 280 12.48 9.92 0.25
N ASN A 281 12.27 8.69 0.73
CA ASN A 281 12.73 8.26 2.04
C ASN A 281 14.08 7.55 1.97
N GLU A 282 14.27 6.64 1.00
CA GLU A 282 15.49 5.85 0.93
C GLU A 282 15.86 5.53 -0.52
N ILE A 283 17.17 5.51 -0.80
CA ILE A 283 17.77 4.97 -2.02
C ILE A 283 18.83 3.95 -1.63
N ARG A 284 18.63 2.70 -2.05
CA ARG A 284 19.63 1.62 -1.81
C ARG A 284 20.00 0.95 -3.12
N LEU A 285 21.30 0.73 -3.32
CA LEU A 285 21.80 -0.10 -4.41
C LEU A 285 22.06 -1.52 -3.86
N LEU A 286 21.46 -2.53 -4.49
CA LEU A 286 21.45 -3.89 -3.98
C LEU A 286 22.11 -4.85 -4.97
N ALA A 287 23.07 -5.63 -4.49
CA ALA A 287 23.68 -6.73 -5.22
C ALA A 287 22.89 -8.04 -5.02
N SER A 288 22.11 -8.13 -3.95
CA SER A 288 21.25 -9.28 -3.70
C SER A 288 20.09 -9.30 -4.71
N PRO A 289 19.66 -10.50 -5.10
CA PRO A 289 18.43 -10.65 -5.89
C PRO A 289 17.24 -10.12 -5.11
N MET A 290 16.40 -9.37 -5.81
CA MET A 290 15.16 -8.80 -5.25
C MET A 290 13.94 -9.23 -6.10
N VAL A 291 12.79 -9.25 -5.48
CA VAL A 291 11.54 -9.41 -6.20
C VAL A 291 11.12 -8.02 -6.69
N ASN A 292 11.10 -7.85 -8.01
CA ASN A 292 10.56 -6.64 -8.62
C ASN A 292 9.03 -6.65 -8.64
N ASP A 293 8.43 -5.48 -8.78
CA ASP A 293 6.98 -5.28 -8.89
C ASP A 293 6.18 -6.00 -7.78
N VAL A 294 6.69 -5.96 -6.53
CA VAL A 294 6.05 -6.60 -5.37
C VAL A 294 4.59 -6.15 -5.21
N ASP A 295 4.30 -4.87 -5.49
CA ASP A 295 2.95 -4.32 -5.43
C ASP A 295 2.00 -5.03 -6.39
N THR A 296 2.42 -5.18 -7.65
CA THR A 296 1.63 -5.88 -8.68
C THR A 296 1.45 -7.35 -8.33
N ARG A 297 2.50 -7.99 -7.81
CA ARG A 297 2.47 -9.40 -7.40
C ARG A 297 1.54 -9.64 -6.22
N ASN A 298 1.47 -8.70 -5.29
CA ASN A 298 0.62 -8.78 -4.10
C ASN A 298 -0.80 -8.25 -4.34
N SER A 299 -1.15 -7.90 -5.59
CA SER A 299 -2.45 -7.29 -5.93
C SER A 299 -2.74 -6.01 -5.13
N THR A 300 -1.71 -5.32 -4.64
CA THR A 300 -1.86 -4.00 -4.05
C THR A 300 -2.21 -3.03 -5.15
N MET A 301 -3.37 -2.37 -5.03
CA MET A 301 -4.04 -1.66 -6.10
C MET A 301 -3.15 -0.63 -6.79
N GLU A 302 -2.72 -0.95 -8.00
CA GLU A 302 -2.44 0.08 -9.00
C GLU A 302 -3.75 0.72 -9.46
N ASP A 303 -3.68 1.98 -9.89
CA ASP A 303 -4.76 2.59 -10.65
C ASP A 303 -5.20 1.61 -11.75
N SER A 304 -6.45 1.18 -11.74
CA SER A 304 -7.04 0.15 -12.59
C SER A 304 -6.84 0.36 -14.11
N TYR A 305 -6.22 1.47 -14.50
CA TYR A 305 -5.90 1.81 -15.88
C TYR A 305 -4.46 1.48 -16.31
N SER A 306 -3.62 0.97 -15.43
CA SER A 306 -2.21 0.68 -15.71
C SER A 306 -1.79 -0.74 -15.30
N TYR A 307 -2.70 -1.70 -15.40
CA TYR A 307 -2.36 -3.11 -15.23
C TYR A 307 -1.25 -3.49 -16.22
N LYS A 308 -0.04 -3.69 -15.71
CA LYS A 308 1.03 -4.32 -16.46
C LYS A 308 0.98 -5.82 -16.16
N PRO A 309 0.85 -6.66 -17.16
CA PRO A 309 0.97 -8.11 -16.96
C PRO A 309 2.31 -8.39 -16.27
N PHE A 310 2.28 -9.29 -15.30
CA PHE A 310 3.50 -9.84 -14.71
C PHE A 310 4.40 -10.42 -15.80
N ASP A 311 5.64 -9.95 -15.91
CA ASP A 311 6.64 -10.57 -16.80
C ASP A 311 7.42 -11.63 -16.01
N PRO A 312 7.16 -12.93 -16.26
CA PRO A 312 7.88 -14.01 -15.60
C PRO A 312 9.38 -14.05 -15.96
N ALA A 313 9.82 -13.36 -17.01
CA ALA A 313 11.23 -13.32 -17.40
C ALA A 313 12.11 -12.52 -16.40
N TYR A 314 11.51 -11.71 -15.55
CA TYR A 314 12.21 -11.00 -14.45
C TYR A 314 12.24 -11.79 -13.12
N THR A 315 12.29 -13.09 -13.16
CA THR A 315 12.64 -13.85 -11.95
C THR A 315 14.16 -13.79 -11.77
N SER A 316 14.64 -12.87 -10.95
CA SER A 316 15.96 -13.01 -10.36
C SER A 316 16.05 -14.39 -9.69
N PRO A 317 17.19 -15.12 -9.81
CA PRO A 317 17.34 -16.46 -9.25
C PRO A 317 17.14 -16.54 -7.75
N GLY A 318 16.94 -15.42 -7.07
CA GLY A 318 16.73 -15.40 -5.62
C GLY A 318 17.99 -15.79 -4.82
N ILE A 319 17.88 -15.74 -3.52
CA ILE A 319 18.88 -16.37 -2.64
C ILE A 319 18.62 -17.88 -2.69
N ASP A 320 19.67 -18.66 -2.92
CA ASP A 320 19.56 -20.13 -2.91
C ASP A 320 18.95 -20.60 -1.57
N PRO A 321 17.79 -21.24 -1.57
CA PRO A 321 17.12 -21.68 -0.34
C PRO A 321 17.98 -22.56 0.57
N VAL A 322 18.92 -23.30 0.00
CA VAL A 322 19.89 -24.13 0.76
C VAL A 322 20.79 -23.27 1.66
N ARG A 323 21.00 -22.01 1.32
CA ARG A 323 21.80 -21.06 2.09
C ARG A 323 21.01 -20.27 3.13
N VAL A 324 19.71 -20.42 3.17
CA VAL A 324 18.83 -19.78 4.15
C VAL A 324 18.79 -20.63 5.42
N ILE A 325 19.04 -20.02 6.56
CA ILE A 325 18.99 -20.66 7.86
C ILE A 325 17.74 -20.17 8.58
N ASP A 326 16.88 -21.08 8.98
CA ASP A 326 15.71 -20.79 9.82
C ASP A 326 16.15 -20.74 11.29
N LEU A 327 15.98 -19.58 11.91
CA LEU A 327 16.31 -19.29 13.31
C LEU A 327 15.05 -18.97 14.14
N THR A 328 13.88 -19.30 13.62
CA THR A 328 12.60 -18.95 14.27
C THR A 328 12.50 -19.51 15.68
N ALA A 329 12.98 -20.73 15.89
CA ALA A 329 12.94 -21.40 17.20
C ALA A 329 13.94 -20.79 18.22
N ASP A 330 14.93 -20.03 17.74
CA ASP A 330 15.97 -19.43 18.58
C ASP A 330 15.61 -18.00 19.04
N LEU A 331 14.49 -17.45 18.56
CA LEU A 331 13.99 -16.14 18.95
C LEU A 331 13.29 -16.20 20.32
N ALA A 332 13.83 -15.49 21.29
CA ALA A 332 13.17 -15.31 22.58
C ALA A 332 12.02 -14.30 22.52
N PRO A 333 11.03 -14.35 23.45
CA PRO A 333 9.89 -13.44 23.46
C PRO A 333 10.23 -11.95 23.56
N ASP A 334 11.40 -11.63 24.09
CA ASP A 334 11.92 -10.26 24.21
C ASP A 334 12.61 -9.76 22.93
N GLY A 335 12.59 -10.56 21.85
CA GLY A 335 13.27 -10.24 20.59
C GLY A 335 14.75 -10.56 20.56
N THR A 336 15.31 -11.22 21.60
CA THR A 336 16.69 -11.67 21.63
C THR A 336 16.85 -12.97 20.84
N LEU A 337 17.78 -12.98 19.89
CA LEU A 337 18.19 -14.15 19.12
C LEU A 337 19.52 -14.66 19.65
N ASP A 338 19.60 -15.92 20.10
CA ASP A 338 20.85 -16.57 20.54
C ASP A 338 21.26 -17.62 19.49
N CYS A 339 22.20 -17.27 18.62
CA CYS A 339 22.50 -18.11 17.46
C CYS A 339 24.00 -18.22 17.17
N THR A 340 24.34 -19.23 16.35
CA THR A 340 25.66 -19.39 15.74
C THR A 340 25.51 -19.47 14.23
N LEU A 341 25.96 -18.43 13.53
CA LEU A 341 25.99 -18.39 12.08
C LEU A 341 27.34 -18.85 11.53
N PRO A 342 27.42 -19.49 10.37
CA PRO A 342 28.68 -19.78 9.67
C PRO A 342 29.51 -18.53 9.45
N GLN A 343 30.84 -18.71 9.27
CA GLN A 343 31.74 -17.58 9.01
C GLN A 343 31.29 -16.77 7.78
N GLY A 344 31.28 -15.44 7.91
CA GLY A 344 30.84 -14.51 6.85
C GLY A 344 29.94 -13.42 7.38
N LYS A 345 29.45 -12.59 6.47
CA LYS A 345 28.40 -11.58 6.74
C LYS A 345 27.02 -12.14 6.47
N TRP A 346 26.08 -11.81 7.32
CA TRP A 346 24.71 -12.34 7.29
C TRP A 346 23.69 -11.22 7.45
N THR A 347 22.66 -11.27 6.65
CA THR A 347 21.41 -10.54 6.89
C THR A 347 20.46 -11.45 7.66
N ILE A 348 19.88 -10.94 8.74
CA ILE A 348 18.86 -11.60 9.54
C ILE A 348 17.56 -10.84 9.34
N LEU A 349 16.55 -11.53 8.81
CA LEU A 349 15.23 -10.98 8.54
C LEU A 349 14.24 -11.51 9.57
N ARG A 350 13.70 -10.63 10.41
CA ARG A 350 12.57 -10.94 11.30
C ARG A 350 11.27 -10.60 10.58
N ILE A 351 10.44 -11.59 10.35
CA ILE A 351 9.20 -11.49 9.61
C ILE A 351 8.03 -11.71 10.55
N GLY A 352 7.05 -10.85 10.48
CA GLY A 352 5.81 -10.99 11.22
C GLY A 352 4.61 -10.43 10.46
N HIS A 353 3.49 -10.29 11.14
CA HIS A 353 2.32 -9.65 10.59
C HIS A 353 1.69 -8.68 11.58
N THR A 354 1.04 -7.68 11.03
CA THR A 354 0.24 -6.69 11.74
C THR A 354 -1.02 -6.39 10.95
N THR A 355 -1.97 -5.68 11.55
CA THR A 355 -3.14 -5.21 10.80
C THR A 355 -2.74 -4.23 9.70
N THR A 356 -3.45 -4.22 8.59
CA THR A 356 -3.31 -3.18 7.56
C THR A 356 -3.73 -1.80 8.09
N GLY A 357 -4.54 -1.75 9.15
CA GLY A 357 -5.16 -0.54 9.65
C GLY A 357 -6.21 0.06 8.71
N LYS A 358 -6.59 -0.68 7.66
CA LYS A 358 -7.70 -0.25 6.79
C LYS A 358 -9.00 -0.20 7.56
N THR A 359 -9.80 0.79 7.21
CA THR A 359 -11.14 0.99 7.75
C THR A 359 -12.15 1.01 6.61
N ASN A 360 -13.37 0.60 6.89
CA ASN A 360 -14.43 0.69 5.91
C ASN A 360 -14.75 2.17 5.60
N GLY A 361 -14.57 2.55 4.37
CA GLY A 361 -14.85 3.90 3.88
C GLY A 361 -15.80 3.90 2.69
N PRO A 362 -16.31 5.07 2.29
CA PRO A 362 -16.39 6.31 3.04
C PRO A 362 -17.56 6.26 4.04
N SER A 363 -17.26 6.20 5.31
CA SER A 363 -18.27 6.21 6.37
C SER A 363 -17.76 7.08 7.53
N HIS A 364 -18.66 7.73 8.27
CA HIS A 364 -18.31 8.33 9.56
C HIS A 364 -17.90 7.29 10.59
N TYR A 365 -18.17 6.05 10.28
CA TYR A 365 -17.99 4.94 11.14
C TYR A 365 -16.70 4.22 10.78
N THR A 366 -15.70 4.40 11.60
CA THR A 366 -14.36 3.86 11.37
C THR A 366 -14.16 2.60 12.21
N GLY A 367 -14.39 1.47 11.60
CA GLY A 367 -13.96 0.19 12.14
C GLY A 367 -12.89 -0.42 11.24
N LEU A 368 -12.06 -1.30 11.76
CA LEU A 368 -11.10 -2.06 10.97
C LEU A 368 -11.83 -2.98 9.98
N GLU A 369 -11.21 -3.21 8.84
CA GLU A 369 -11.60 -4.18 7.82
C GLU A 369 -10.97 -5.53 8.07
#